data_32154ee29bcced4f1bcc23d856d401cd
#
_entry.id   32154ee29bcced4f1bcc23d856d401cd
#
_cell.length_a   1.000
_cell.length_b   1.000
_cell.length_c   1.000
_cell.angle_alpha   90.00
_cell.angle_beta   90.00
_cell.angle_gamma   90.00
#
_symmetry.space_group_name_H-M   'P 1'
#
loop_
_entity.id
_entity.type
_entity.pdbx_description
1 polymer ?
#
loop_
_entity_poly.entity_id
_entity_poly.type
_entity_poly.pdbx_seq_one_letter_code
_entity_poly.pdbx_strand_id
1 'polypeptide(L)'
;MQALTEGPATASRLARRLGESSGATSYHLRTLHRAGLVDEAERRNGRERWWQRPPGPVMIPNSVSPDASETERAALQAAHAQLESVFLERDESALSRWMEIRYDLPLEWQDSQWIGNWRVWATAADMRQFGTAVMELAAPLREPPESGDSERREVHLTFRLLPQEPPV
;
A
#
# COMPACT_ATOMS: atom_id res chain seq x y z
N MET A 1 -8.00 4.45 -2.07
CA MET A 1 -7.06 4.35 -0.93
C MET A 1 -6.51 5.71 -0.53
N GLN A 2 -6.03 6.53 -1.49
CA GLN A 2 -5.55 7.90 -1.22
C GLN A 2 -6.59 8.78 -0.49
N ALA A 3 -7.88 8.59 -0.78
CA ALA A 3 -8.95 9.33 -0.13
C ALA A 3 -9.15 9.03 1.38
N LEU A 4 -8.50 7.99 1.93
CA LEU A 4 -8.51 7.62 3.35
C LEU A 4 -7.18 7.96 4.09
N THR A 5 -6.22 8.59 3.41
CA THR A 5 -4.96 9.02 4.08
C THR A 5 -5.17 10.16 5.06
N GLU A 6 -6.20 10.98 4.85
CA GLU A 6 -6.55 12.10 5.73
C GLU A 6 -7.38 11.69 6.97
N GLY A 7 -7.66 10.40 7.10
CA GLY A 7 -8.39 9.82 8.23
C GLY A 7 -9.66 9.08 7.84
N PRO A 8 -10.40 8.56 8.83
CA PRO A 8 -11.61 7.80 8.60
C PRO A 8 -12.71 8.63 7.92
N ALA A 9 -13.40 8.00 6.95
CA ALA A 9 -14.48 8.63 6.20
C ALA A 9 -15.65 7.68 5.95
N THR A 10 -16.86 8.24 5.75
CA THR A 10 -18.03 7.45 5.34
C THR A 10 -18.08 7.28 3.83
N ALA A 11 -18.82 6.27 3.34
CA ALA A 11 -19.02 6.07 1.90
C ALA A 11 -19.57 7.33 1.22
N SER A 12 -20.49 8.05 1.88
CA SER A 12 -21.08 9.29 1.35
C SER A 12 -20.06 10.43 1.21
N ARG A 13 -19.08 10.53 2.12
CA ARG A 13 -17.99 11.52 2.05
C ARG A 13 -17.03 11.18 0.92
N LEU A 14 -16.65 9.92 0.80
CA LEU A 14 -15.75 9.44 -0.25
C LEU A 14 -16.39 9.59 -1.64
N ALA A 15 -17.68 9.24 -1.77
CA ALA A 15 -18.43 9.39 -3.00
C ALA A 15 -18.39 10.84 -3.53
N ARG A 16 -18.67 11.82 -2.67
CA ARG A 16 -18.59 13.25 -3.02
C ARG A 16 -17.18 13.67 -3.45
N ARG A 17 -16.16 13.15 -2.79
CA ARG A 17 -14.76 13.49 -3.08
C ARG A 17 -14.27 12.89 -4.39
N LEU A 18 -14.79 11.71 -4.75
CA LEU A 18 -14.40 10.96 -5.96
C LEU A 18 -15.32 11.23 -7.16
N GLY A 19 -16.38 12.01 -6.98
CA GLY A 19 -17.37 12.25 -8.02
C GLY A 19 -18.23 11.02 -8.34
N GLU A 20 -18.37 10.09 -7.38
CA GLU A 20 -19.05 8.81 -7.54
C GLU A 20 -20.41 8.77 -6.83
N SER A 21 -21.21 7.74 -7.12
CA SER A 21 -22.43 7.48 -6.35
C SER A 21 -22.09 6.84 -4.98
N SER A 22 -22.85 7.18 -3.96
CA SER A 22 -22.70 6.62 -2.61
C SER A 22 -22.93 5.09 -2.60
N GLY A 23 -23.80 4.57 -3.48
CA GLY A 23 -24.03 3.15 -3.64
C GLY A 23 -22.83 2.39 -4.21
N ALA A 24 -22.24 2.90 -5.29
CA ALA A 24 -21.03 2.33 -5.91
C ALA A 24 -19.85 2.38 -4.91
N THR A 25 -19.63 3.52 -4.27
CA THR A 25 -18.59 3.68 -3.25
C THR A 25 -18.77 2.71 -2.07
N SER A 26 -20.01 2.52 -1.60
CA SER A 26 -20.30 1.54 -0.54
C SER A 26 -20.01 0.10 -0.97
N TYR A 27 -20.31 -0.25 -2.22
CA TYR A 27 -19.99 -1.56 -2.78
C TYR A 27 -18.47 -1.76 -2.84
N HIS A 28 -17.74 -0.80 -3.38
CA HIS A 28 -16.27 -0.85 -3.48
C HIS A 28 -15.61 -0.95 -2.10
N LEU A 29 -16.06 -0.18 -1.12
CA LEU A 29 -15.52 -0.24 0.24
C LEU A 29 -15.72 -1.60 0.90
N ARG A 30 -16.90 -2.24 0.72
CA ARG A 30 -17.12 -3.61 1.22
C ARG A 30 -16.23 -4.64 0.53
N THR A 31 -15.99 -4.47 -0.76
CA THR A 31 -15.07 -5.35 -1.52
C THR A 31 -13.66 -5.17 -1.04
N LEU A 32 -13.20 -3.92 -0.86
CA LEU A 32 -11.89 -3.60 -0.31
C LEU A 32 -11.73 -4.12 1.14
N HIS A 33 -12.78 -4.03 1.96
CA HIS A 33 -12.76 -4.55 3.33
C HIS A 33 -12.62 -6.08 3.36
N ARG A 34 -13.36 -6.80 2.50
CA ARG A 34 -13.19 -8.26 2.37
C ARG A 34 -11.78 -8.66 1.92
N ALA A 35 -11.13 -7.80 1.15
CA ALA A 35 -9.74 -7.98 0.72
C ALA A 35 -8.70 -7.47 1.75
N GLY A 36 -9.12 -6.99 2.94
CA GLY A 36 -8.21 -6.46 3.96
C GLY A 36 -7.55 -5.13 3.59
N LEU A 37 -8.07 -4.43 2.58
CA LEU A 37 -7.51 -3.18 2.07
C LEU A 37 -8.04 -1.93 2.79
N VAL A 38 -9.18 -2.05 3.45
CA VAL A 38 -9.77 -1.05 4.34
C VAL A 38 -10.40 -1.73 5.53
N ASP A 39 -10.43 -1.04 6.66
CA ASP A 39 -11.10 -1.49 7.88
C ASP A 39 -12.29 -0.62 8.22
N GLU A 40 -13.24 -1.18 9.00
CA GLU A 40 -14.25 -0.38 9.65
C GLU A 40 -13.61 0.38 10.82
N ALA A 41 -13.72 1.70 10.81
CA ALA A 41 -13.32 2.52 11.94
C ALA A 41 -14.43 2.54 13.00
N GLU A 42 -14.06 2.93 14.23
CA GLU A 42 -15.04 3.17 15.28
C GLU A 42 -16.12 4.17 14.83
N ARG A 43 -17.37 3.84 15.14
CA ARG A 43 -18.52 4.67 14.78
C ARG A 43 -18.45 6.01 15.49
N ARG A 44 -18.25 7.08 14.75
CA ARG A 44 -18.20 8.44 15.30
C ARG A 44 -19.57 9.07 15.47
N ASN A 45 -20.55 8.71 14.60
CA ASN A 45 -21.92 9.23 14.65
C ASN A 45 -22.90 8.27 13.97
N GLY A 46 -24.02 7.94 14.61
CA GLY A 46 -25.23 7.40 14.03
C GLY A 46 -25.08 6.05 13.33
N ARG A 47 -25.83 5.87 12.20
CA ARG A 47 -26.00 4.61 11.48
C ARG A 47 -24.99 4.40 10.35
N GLU A 48 -24.15 5.39 10.04
CA GLU A 48 -23.19 5.28 8.93
C GLU A 48 -21.97 4.46 9.34
N ARG A 49 -21.47 3.63 8.41
CA ARG A 49 -20.19 2.94 8.56
C ARG A 49 -19.06 3.90 8.22
N TRP A 50 -18.06 3.94 9.09
CA TRP A 50 -16.84 4.67 8.88
C TRP A 50 -15.75 3.70 8.43
N TRP A 51 -14.96 4.12 7.47
CA TRP A 51 -13.90 3.35 6.86
C TRP A 51 -12.57 4.05 7.09
N GLN A 52 -11.54 3.27 7.33
CA GLN A 52 -10.17 3.75 7.53
C GLN A 52 -9.19 2.82 6.81
N ARG A 53 -7.95 3.30 6.67
CA ARG A 53 -6.85 2.41 6.27
C ARG A 53 -6.57 1.45 7.42
N PRO A 54 -6.25 0.17 7.13
CA PRO A 54 -5.73 -0.74 8.16
C PRO A 54 -4.51 -0.12 8.84
N PRO A 55 -4.33 -0.30 10.16
CA PRO A 55 -3.11 0.08 10.84
C PRO A 55 -1.99 -0.88 10.41
N GLY A 56 -1.32 -0.61 9.32
CA GLY A 56 -0.26 -1.47 8.85
C GLY A 56 -0.14 -1.49 7.33
N PRO A 57 0.79 -2.31 6.81
CA PRO A 57 0.90 -2.50 5.37
C PRO A 57 -0.34 -3.22 4.85
N VAL A 58 -0.84 -2.74 3.73
CA VAL A 58 -1.84 -3.48 2.98
C VAL A 58 -1.13 -4.67 2.33
N MET A 59 -1.35 -5.83 2.90
CA MET A 59 -0.89 -7.11 2.35
C MET A 59 -2.06 -7.75 1.61
N ILE A 60 -1.95 -7.90 0.30
CA ILE A 60 -2.91 -8.68 -0.46
C ILE A 60 -2.43 -10.14 -0.38
N PRO A 61 -3.30 -11.07 0.01
CA PRO A 61 -2.94 -12.48 -0.06
C PRO A 61 -2.58 -12.84 -1.50
N ASN A 62 -1.34 -13.23 -1.74
CA ASN A 62 -0.88 -13.66 -3.07
C ASN A 62 -1.35 -15.07 -3.44
N SER A 63 -1.97 -15.78 -2.50
CA SER A 63 -2.48 -17.13 -2.71
C SER A 63 -4.00 -17.15 -2.60
N VAL A 64 -4.62 -17.84 -3.52
CA VAL A 64 -6.04 -18.17 -3.49
C VAL A 64 -6.19 -19.48 -2.74
N SER A 65 -7.28 -19.65 -1.97
CA SER A 65 -7.61 -20.94 -1.38
C SER A 65 -7.56 -22.04 -2.46
N PRO A 66 -7.02 -23.23 -2.16
CA PRO A 66 -7.07 -24.35 -3.09
C PRO A 66 -8.48 -24.67 -3.60
N ASP A 67 -9.50 -24.45 -2.75
CA ASP A 67 -10.90 -24.73 -3.03
C ASP A 67 -11.64 -23.56 -3.71
N ALA A 68 -10.96 -22.46 -4.02
CA ALA A 68 -11.58 -21.31 -4.67
C ALA A 68 -12.05 -21.67 -6.09
N SER A 69 -13.24 -21.20 -6.44
CA SER A 69 -13.77 -21.31 -7.79
C SER A 69 -12.95 -20.53 -8.80
N GLU A 70 -13.07 -20.87 -10.06
CA GLU A 70 -12.36 -20.17 -11.15
C GLU A 70 -12.75 -18.68 -11.21
N THR A 71 -14.02 -18.37 -10.92
CA THR A 71 -14.50 -16.98 -10.84
C THR A 71 -13.83 -16.20 -9.71
N GLU A 72 -13.63 -16.80 -8.55
CA GLU A 72 -12.93 -16.17 -7.43
C GLU A 72 -11.45 -15.95 -7.74
N ARG A 73 -10.81 -16.92 -8.40
CA ARG A 73 -9.41 -16.79 -8.86
C ARG A 73 -9.26 -15.64 -9.86
N ALA A 74 -10.13 -15.60 -10.87
CA ALA A 74 -10.11 -14.53 -11.87
C ALA A 74 -10.37 -13.14 -11.25
N ALA A 75 -11.30 -13.04 -10.31
CA ALA A 75 -11.60 -11.81 -9.59
C ALA A 75 -10.39 -11.33 -8.75
N LEU A 76 -9.70 -12.25 -8.08
CA LEU A 76 -8.50 -11.91 -7.30
C LEU A 76 -7.34 -11.48 -8.21
N GLN A 77 -7.12 -12.18 -9.32
CA GLN A 77 -6.09 -11.80 -10.30
C GLN A 77 -6.34 -10.41 -10.87
N ALA A 78 -7.59 -10.09 -11.22
CA ALA A 78 -7.95 -8.76 -11.69
C ALA A 78 -7.74 -7.67 -10.62
N ALA A 79 -8.07 -7.96 -9.36
CA ALA A 79 -7.83 -7.04 -8.25
C ALA A 79 -6.34 -6.82 -8.01
N HIS A 80 -5.51 -7.86 -8.11
CA HIS A 80 -4.05 -7.75 -8.02
C HIS A 80 -3.50 -6.85 -9.14
N ALA A 81 -3.86 -7.13 -10.40
CA ALA A 81 -3.38 -6.35 -11.54
C ALA A 81 -3.71 -4.86 -11.41
N GLN A 82 -4.94 -4.53 -10.95
CA GLN A 82 -5.33 -3.14 -10.70
C GLN A 82 -4.51 -2.48 -9.60
N LEU A 83 -4.24 -3.20 -8.50
CA LEU A 83 -3.47 -2.64 -7.40
C LEU A 83 -2.00 -2.49 -7.75
N GLU A 84 -1.43 -3.46 -8.45
CA GLU A 84 -0.06 -3.41 -8.95
C GLU A 84 0.14 -2.22 -9.90
N SER A 85 -0.81 -1.95 -10.79
CA SER A 85 -0.79 -0.76 -11.66
C SER A 85 -0.73 0.53 -10.84
N VAL A 86 -1.58 0.65 -9.81
CA VAL A 86 -1.58 1.84 -8.93
C VAL A 86 -0.24 1.98 -8.17
N PHE A 87 0.34 0.88 -7.73
CA PHE A 87 1.64 0.93 -7.05
C PHE A 87 2.76 1.34 -8.00
N LEU A 88 2.79 0.80 -9.22
CA LEU A 88 3.76 1.16 -10.24
C LEU A 88 3.69 2.64 -10.60
N GLU A 89 2.50 3.18 -10.84
CA GLU A 89 2.29 4.60 -11.13
C GLU A 89 2.80 5.50 -9.98
N ARG A 90 2.58 5.09 -8.73
CA ARG A 90 3.07 5.83 -7.56
C ARG A 90 4.57 5.77 -7.42
N ASP A 91 5.16 4.60 -7.65
CA ASP A 91 6.61 4.41 -7.61
C ASP A 91 7.30 5.26 -8.69
N GLU A 92 6.77 5.24 -9.91
CA GLU A 92 7.27 6.05 -11.02
C GLU A 92 7.16 7.56 -10.71
N SER A 93 6.02 7.99 -10.19
CA SER A 93 5.82 9.39 -9.79
C SER A 93 6.75 9.82 -8.66
N ALA A 94 7.00 8.95 -7.68
CA ALA A 94 7.92 9.23 -6.58
C ALA A 94 9.36 9.30 -7.07
N LEU A 95 9.76 8.36 -7.94
CA LEU A 95 11.08 8.34 -8.55
C LEU A 95 11.33 9.60 -9.40
N SER A 96 10.37 9.99 -10.24
CA SER A 96 10.47 11.18 -11.07
C SER A 96 10.67 12.44 -10.24
N ARG A 97 9.85 12.64 -9.19
CA ARG A 97 10.02 13.77 -8.27
C ARG A 97 11.37 13.77 -7.58
N TRP A 98 11.81 12.60 -7.11
CA TRP A 98 13.12 12.48 -6.47
C TRP A 98 14.26 12.83 -7.44
N MET A 99 14.18 12.39 -8.70
CA MET A 99 15.20 12.72 -9.73
C MET A 99 15.32 14.23 -9.97
N GLU A 100 14.23 14.98 -9.82
CA GLU A 100 14.21 16.45 -9.97
C GLU A 100 14.91 17.15 -8.81
N ILE A 101 14.73 16.65 -7.57
CA ILE A 101 15.13 17.38 -6.35
C ILE A 101 16.39 16.81 -5.67
N ARG A 102 16.88 15.64 -6.07
CA ARG A 102 17.91 14.90 -5.33
C ARG A 102 19.19 15.68 -5.05
N TYR A 103 19.60 16.54 -5.96
CA TYR A 103 20.82 17.35 -5.81
C TYR A 103 20.59 18.65 -5.03
N ASP A 104 19.35 19.05 -4.82
CA ASP A 104 18.97 20.21 -4.02
C ASP A 104 18.73 19.85 -2.55
N LEU A 105 18.75 18.55 -2.22
CA LEU A 105 18.64 18.10 -0.84
C LEU A 105 19.91 18.40 -0.04
N PRO A 106 19.83 18.56 1.29
CA PRO A 106 21.00 18.60 2.16
C PRO A 106 21.88 17.35 1.97
N LEU A 107 23.20 17.48 2.11
CA LEU A 107 24.17 16.40 1.86
C LEU A 107 23.84 15.12 2.66
N GLU A 108 23.44 15.25 3.92
CA GLU A 108 23.03 14.11 4.76
C GLU A 108 21.89 13.30 4.13
N TRP A 109 20.96 13.96 3.43
CA TRP A 109 19.86 13.31 2.72
C TRP A 109 20.29 12.73 1.39
N GLN A 110 21.28 13.33 0.72
CA GLN A 110 21.86 12.78 -0.50
C GLN A 110 22.63 11.49 -0.20
N ASP A 111 23.41 11.45 0.89
CA ASP A 111 24.21 10.29 1.27
C ASP A 111 23.39 9.12 1.84
N SER A 112 22.17 9.38 2.32
CA SER A 112 21.28 8.36 2.89
C SER A 112 20.37 7.68 1.87
N GLN A 113 20.44 8.05 0.60
CA GLN A 113 19.59 7.50 -0.46
C GLN A 113 20.10 6.13 -0.92
N TRP A 114 19.14 5.22 -1.15
CA TRP A 114 19.44 3.89 -1.65
C TRP A 114 18.62 3.57 -2.88
N ILE A 115 19.31 3.19 -3.97
CA ILE A 115 18.73 2.55 -5.14
C ILE A 115 19.52 1.28 -5.37
N GLY A 116 18.83 0.15 -5.38
CA GLY A 116 19.48 -1.13 -5.57
C GLY A 116 18.61 -2.13 -6.32
N ASN A 117 19.27 -2.99 -7.08
CA ASN A 117 18.67 -4.12 -7.74
C ASN A 117 19.62 -5.31 -7.60
N TRP A 118 19.13 -6.39 -6.95
CA TRP A 118 19.93 -7.59 -6.73
C TRP A 118 19.20 -8.81 -7.26
N ARG A 119 19.99 -9.78 -7.74
CA ARG A 119 19.53 -11.14 -7.94
C ARG A 119 20.05 -11.99 -6.79
N VAL A 120 19.15 -12.68 -6.12
CA VAL A 120 19.47 -13.56 -4.99
C VAL A 120 18.82 -14.93 -5.20
N TRP A 121 19.40 -15.95 -4.60
CA TRP A 121 18.78 -17.27 -4.53
C TRP A 121 18.16 -17.43 -3.16
N ALA A 122 16.87 -17.72 -3.13
CA ALA A 122 16.11 -17.78 -1.90
C ALA A 122 15.04 -18.87 -1.98
N THR A 123 14.77 -19.51 -0.86
CA THR A 123 13.60 -20.36 -0.69
C THR A 123 12.36 -19.50 -0.41
N ALA A 124 11.17 -20.08 -0.52
CA ALA A 124 9.94 -19.39 -0.10
C ALA A 124 9.95 -19.02 1.40
N ALA A 125 10.68 -19.77 2.22
CA ALA A 125 10.88 -19.45 3.64
C ALA A 125 11.75 -18.21 3.83
N ASP A 126 12.87 -18.11 3.09
CA ASP A 126 13.77 -16.95 3.12
C ASP A 126 13.04 -15.70 2.65
N MET A 127 12.24 -15.80 1.60
CA MET A 127 11.45 -14.67 1.11
C MET A 127 10.45 -14.16 2.16
N ARG A 128 9.75 -15.06 2.85
CA ARG A 128 8.84 -14.69 3.96
C ARG A 128 9.59 -14.02 5.10
N GLN A 129 10.70 -14.62 5.54
CA GLN A 129 11.51 -14.06 6.62
C GLN A 129 12.05 -12.67 6.27
N PHE A 130 12.58 -12.49 5.07
CA PHE A 130 13.08 -11.20 4.60
C PHE A 130 11.94 -10.16 4.55
N GLY A 131 10.79 -10.51 3.98
CA GLY A 131 9.63 -9.63 3.93
C GLY A 131 9.18 -9.19 5.33
N THR A 132 9.11 -10.13 6.29
CA THR A 132 8.77 -9.83 7.68
C THR A 132 9.79 -8.86 8.30
N ALA A 133 11.09 -9.11 8.13
CA ALA A 133 12.14 -8.24 8.65
C ALA A 133 12.07 -6.82 8.10
N VAL A 134 11.83 -6.66 6.79
CA VAL A 134 11.64 -5.33 6.18
C VAL A 134 10.42 -4.62 6.77
N MET A 135 9.33 -5.35 7.01
CA MET A 135 8.13 -4.79 7.61
C MET A 135 8.34 -4.33 9.06
N GLU A 136 9.09 -5.10 9.85
CA GLU A 136 9.46 -4.77 11.24
C GLU A 136 10.37 -3.53 11.27
N LEU A 137 11.36 -3.45 10.40
CA LEU A 137 12.24 -2.30 10.28
C LEU A 137 11.50 -1.02 9.85
N ALA A 138 10.52 -1.15 8.96
CA ALA A 138 9.72 -0.01 8.50
C ALA A 138 8.63 0.42 9.49
N ALA A 139 8.23 -0.44 10.43
CA ALA A 139 7.12 -0.15 11.34
C ALA A 139 7.28 1.16 12.13
N PRO A 140 8.42 1.43 12.80
CA PRO A 140 8.61 2.67 13.56
C PRO A 140 8.71 3.93 12.67
N LEU A 141 9.00 3.78 11.38
CA LEU A 141 9.11 4.88 10.43
C LEU A 141 7.76 5.36 9.88
N ARG A 142 6.68 4.63 10.14
CA ARG A 142 5.35 4.93 9.61
C ARG A 142 4.60 5.99 10.39
N GLU A 143 4.97 6.20 11.62
CA GLU A 143 4.33 7.22 12.44
C GLU A 143 4.69 8.60 11.88
N PRO A 144 3.70 9.45 11.63
CA PRO A 144 3.97 10.80 11.18
C PRO A 144 4.79 11.54 12.25
N PRO A 145 5.62 12.50 11.84
CA PRO A 145 6.39 13.28 12.78
C PRO A 145 5.46 14.06 13.73
N GLU A 146 5.89 14.26 14.95
CA GLU A 146 5.22 15.16 15.88
C GLU A 146 5.25 16.61 15.34
N SER A 147 4.28 17.41 15.74
CA SER A 147 4.22 18.82 15.34
C SER A 147 5.48 19.55 15.79
N GLY A 148 6.29 20.00 14.84
CA GLY A 148 7.55 20.71 15.10
C GLY A 148 8.82 19.89 14.83
N ASP A 149 8.72 18.61 14.55
CA ASP A 149 9.85 17.79 14.10
C ASP A 149 10.18 18.14 12.64
N SER A 150 11.18 18.97 12.44
CA SER A 150 11.67 19.40 11.12
C SER A 150 12.71 18.46 10.50
N GLU A 151 13.21 17.48 11.27
CA GLU A 151 14.25 16.56 10.81
C GLU A 151 13.67 15.37 10.04
N ARG A 152 12.44 14.98 10.34
CA ARG A 152 11.76 13.87 9.65
C ARG A 152 11.08 14.33 8.37
N ARG A 153 11.28 13.58 7.31
CA ARG A 153 10.67 13.82 5.99
C ARG A 153 9.89 12.61 5.53
N GLU A 154 8.90 12.83 4.69
CA GLU A 154 8.23 11.74 4.00
C GLU A 154 9.20 11.09 3.01
N VAL A 155 9.40 9.78 3.16
CA VAL A 155 10.25 8.97 2.30
C VAL A 155 9.40 7.91 1.61
N HIS A 156 9.53 7.79 0.29
CA HIS A 156 8.90 6.72 -0.46
C HIS A 156 9.76 5.47 -0.37
N LEU A 157 9.24 4.43 0.29
CA LEU A 157 9.86 3.12 0.41
C LEU A 157 9.09 2.11 -0.43
N THR A 158 9.77 1.49 -1.37
CA THR A 158 9.24 0.36 -2.13
C THR A 158 10.23 -0.80 -2.13
N PHE A 159 9.76 -2.01 -2.03
CA PHE A 159 10.54 -3.21 -2.27
C PHE A 159 9.67 -4.31 -2.89
N ARG A 160 10.28 -5.17 -3.68
CA ARG A 160 9.61 -6.30 -4.33
C ARG A 160 10.48 -7.53 -4.22
N LEU A 161 9.89 -8.64 -3.79
CA LEU A 161 10.48 -9.97 -3.80
C LEU A 161 9.70 -10.80 -4.81
N LEU A 162 10.25 -10.94 -5.99
CA LEU A 162 9.57 -11.60 -7.11
C LEU A 162 10.35 -12.86 -7.49
N PRO A 163 9.79 -14.07 -7.28
CA PRO A 163 10.42 -15.27 -7.79
C PRO A 163 10.47 -15.17 -9.32
N GLN A 164 11.63 -15.44 -9.87
CA GLN A 164 11.80 -15.57 -11.32
C GLN A 164 11.54 -17.00 -11.73
N GLU A 165 11.07 -17.20 -12.96
CA GLU A 165 10.99 -18.54 -13.50
C GLU A 165 12.39 -19.18 -13.51
N PRO A 166 12.50 -20.48 -13.17
CA PRO A 166 13.77 -21.16 -13.30
C PRO A 166 14.24 -21.04 -14.76
N PRO A 167 15.55 -20.86 -15.00
CA PRO A 167 16.07 -20.86 -16.35
C PRO A 167 15.70 -22.20 -17.02
N VAL A 168 15.10 -22.10 -18.19
CA VAL A 168 14.75 -23.25 -19.03
C VAL A 168 15.99 -24.01 -19.45
#